data_089d46c81dec31c90338beb4c3d7e59a
#
_entry.id   089d46c81dec31c90338beb4c3d7e59a
#
_cell.length_a   1.000
_cell.length_b   1.000
_cell.length_c   1.000
_cell.angle_alpha   90.00
_cell.angle_beta   90.00
_cell.angle_gamma   90.00
#
_symmetry.space_group_name_H-M   'P 1'
#
loop_
_entity.id
_entity.type
_entity.pdbx_description
1 polymer ?
#
loop_
_entity_poly.entity_id
_entity_poly.type
_entity_poly.pdbx_seq_one_letter_code
_entity_poly.pdbx_strand_id
1 'polypeptide(L)'
;MISQAEDVFGKHVIPEFTKLILIDTLDFKQMKKHMDYVAEATEVVAEIMPWDLEEELGEGVAPLVLDIREPYEYDCMHIDGSHNVPRGVLESPFEWDYEETIPDLVTARECEIVVVCRSGYRSLLAAKILMEMDYANVRSLKTGLRGWNDYEMPLV
;
A
#
# COMPACT_ATOMS: atom_id res chain seq x y z
N MET A 1 -8.77 16.67 42.66
CA MET A 1 -8.76 17.66 41.57
C MET A 1 -7.96 17.07 40.40
N ILE A 2 -8.63 16.81 39.29
CA ILE A 2 -7.93 16.30 38.10
C ILE A 2 -7.36 17.53 37.43
N SER A 3 -6.03 17.62 37.40
CA SER A 3 -5.33 18.67 36.65
C SER A 3 -5.56 18.40 35.16
N GLN A 4 -6.32 19.24 34.50
CA GLN A 4 -6.49 19.24 33.06
C GLN A 4 -5.25 19.93 32.45
N ALA A 5 -4.43 19.17 31.76
CA ALA A 5 -3.40 19.72 30.90
C ALA A 5 -3.94 19.80 29.46
N GLU A 6 -3.70 20.90 28.80
CA GLU A 6 -4.04 21.09 27.39
C GLU A 6 -2.97 20.45 26.49
N ASP A 7 -3.39 19.80 25.43
CA ASP A 7 -2.49 19.27 24.42
C ASP A 7 -1.93 20.42 23.52
N VAL A 8 -0.96 20.10 22.69
CA VAL A 8 -0.33 21.06 21.75
C VAL A 8 -1.30 21.72 20.79
N PHE A 9 -2.53 21.19 20.67
CA PHE A 9 -3.59 21.71 19.80
C PHE A 9 -4.73 22.36 20.59
N GLY A 10 -4.56 22.61 21.89
CA GLY A 10 -5.56 23.21 22.76
C GLY A 10 -6.69 22.26 23.20
N LYS A 11 -6.52 20.95 22.98
CA LYS A 11 -7.44 19.91 23.46
C LYS A 11 -7.00 19.41 24.82
N HIS A 12 -7.93 18.83 25.57
CA HIS A 12 -7.61 18.23 26.85
C HIS A 12 -6.75 16.98 26.69
N VAL A 13 -5.59 16.97 27.34
CA VAL A 13 -4.74 15.79 27.44
C VAL A 13 -5.36 14.81 28.45
N ILE A 14 -5.59 13.58 28.04
CA ILE A 14 -6.01 12.54 28.96
C ILE A 14 -4.85 12.20 29.89
N PRO A 15 -5.00 12.38 31.21
CA PRO A 15 -3.94 12.02 32.16
C PRO A 15 -3.53 10.54 32.03
N GLU A 16 -2.26 10.22 32.25
CA GLU A 16 -1.74 8.85 32.11
C GLU A 16 -2.54 7.83 32.93
N PHE A 17 -2.95 8.19 34.13
CA PHE A 17 -3.80 7.33 34.96
C PHE A 17 -5.18 7.06 34.32
N THR A 18 -5.77 8.07 33.69
CA THR A 18 -7.04 7.92 32.96
C THR A 18 -6.87 7.10 31.68
N LYS A 19 -5.72 7.26 31.00
CA LYS A 19 -5.37 6.40 29.85
C LYS A 19 -5.25 4.93 30.28
N LEU A 20 -4.61 4.65 31.41
CA LEU A 20 -4.47 3.29 31.91
C LEU A 20 -5.85 2.65 32.19
N ILE A 21 -6.74 3.39 32.83
CA ILE A 21 -8.11 2.91 33.11
C ILE A 21 -8.91 2.71 31.81
N LEU A 22 -8.77 3.62 30.85
CA LEU A 22 -9.43 3.49 29.55
C LEU A 22 -8.90 2.29 28.77
N ILE A 23 -7.59 2.01 28.85
CA ILE A 23 -6.98 0.83 28.24
C ILE A 23 -7.54 -0.45 28.83
N ASP A 24 -7.69 -0.53 30.15
CA ASP A 24 -8.23 -1.71 30.84
C ASP A 24 -9.75 -1.92 30.57
N THR A 25 -10.49 -0.84 30.25
CA THR A 25 -11.93 -0.91 29.97
C THR A 25 -12.28 -1.08 28.51
N LEU A 26 -11.33 -0.80 27.59
CA LEU A 26 -11.53 -0.98 26.15
C LEU A 26 -11.35 -2.45 25.78
N ASP A 27 -12.37 -3.04 25.19
CA ASP A 27 -12.26 -4.39 24.63
C ASP A 27 -11.50 -4.35 23.30
N PHE A 28 -10.17 -4.35 23.39
CA PHE A 28 -9.29 -4.37 22.22
C PHE A 28 -9.49 -5.60 21.33
N LYS A 29 -10.16 -6.64 21.81
CA LYS A 29 -10.45 -7.84 21.01
C LYS A 29 -11.47 -7.57 19.91
N GLN A 30 -12.29 -6.53 20.06
CA GLN A 30 -13.29 -6.13 19.06
C GLN A 30 -12.75 -5.09 18.07
N MET A 31 -11.56 -4.53 18.33
CA MET A 31 -10.96 -3.54 17.43
C MET A 31 -10.33 -4.24 16.23
N LYS A 32 -10.67 -3.75 15.04
CA LYS A 32 -10.08 -4.21 13.79
C LYS A 32 -8.59 -3.90 13.75
N LYS A 33 -7.77 -4.89 13.50
CA LYS A 33 -6.31 -4.80 13.46
C LYS A 33 -5.81 -4.67 12.04
N HIS A 34 -4.56 -4.24 11.86
CA HIS A 34 -3.91 -4.19 10.56
C HIS A 34 -4.05 -5.49 9.76
N MET A 35 -3.82 -6.63 10.40
CA MET A 35 -3.92 -7.94 9.73
C MET A 35 -5.34 -8.33 9.34
N ASP A 36 -6.38 -7.78 9.97
CA ASP A 36 -7.75 -8.00 9.55
C ASP A 36 -8.03 -7.32 8.21
N TYR A 37 -7.51 -6.10 8.00
CA TYR A 37 -7.59 -5.42 6.70
C TYR A 37 -6.80 -6.15 5.62
N VAL A 38 -5.62 -6.69 5.97
CA VAL A 38 -4.81 -7.51 5.05
C VAL A 38 -5.56 -8.78 4.66
N ALA A 39 -6.15 -9.48 5.63
CA ALA A 39 -6.94 -10.68 5.36
C ALA A 39 -8.12 -10.40 4.41
N GLU A 40 -8.88 -9.33 4.66
CA GLU A 40 -9.97 -8.92 3.77
C GLU A 40 -9.49 -8.57 2.36
N ALA A 41 -8.34 -7.91 2.24
CA ALA A 41 -7.78 -7.60 0.93
C ALA A 41 -7.33 -8.88 0.20
N THR A 42 -6.77 -9.86 0.91
CA THR A 42 -6.34 -11.14 0.34
C THR A 42 -7.51 -11.96 -0.24
N GLU A 43 -8.73 -11.75 0.25
CA GLU A 43 -9.93 -12.42 -0.29
C GLU A 43 -10.33 -11.92 -1.69
N VAL A 44 -9.95 -10.69 -2.05
CA VAL A 44 -10.42 -10.05 -3.29
C VAL A 44 -9.28 -9.68 -4.25
N VAL A 45 -8.06 -9.51 -3.76
CA VAL A 45 -6.90 -9.14 -4.56
C VAL A 45 -6.09 -10.39 -4.91
N ALA A 46 -5.86 -10.62 -6.19
CA ALA A 46 -4.95 -11.66 -6.65
C ALA A 46 -3.49 -11.31 -6.33
N GLU A 47 -2.71 -12.30 -5.98
CA GLU A 47 -1.27 -12.15 -5.74
C GLU A 47 -0.46 -12.80 -6.87
N ILE A 48 0.70 -12.23 -7.18
CA ILE A 48 1.69 -12.78 -8.11
C ILE A 48 3.00 -13.02 -7.37
N MET A 49 3.67 -14.12 -7.69
CA MET A 49 4.98 -14.44 -7.10
C MET A 49 6.10 -13.66 -7.82
N PRO A 50 7.24 -13.40 -7.16
CA PRO A 50 8.36 -12.69 -7.78
C PRO A 50 8.84 -13.30 -9.10
N TRP A 51 8.98 -14.60 -9.18
CA TRP A 51 9.44 -15.30 -10.39
C TRP A 51 8.43 -15.26 -11.54
N ASP A 52 7.13 -15.29 -11.23
CA ASP A 52 6.09 -15.18 -12.26
C ASP A 52 6.05 -13.74 -12.82
N LEU A 53 6.22 -12.73 -11.96
CA LEU A 53 6.30 -11.34 -12.41
C LEU A 53 7.55 -11.09 -13.24
N GLU A 54 8.70 -11.65 -12.84
CA GLU A 54 9.95 -11.51 -13.60
C GLU A 54 9.81 -12.11 -15.01
N GLU A 55 9.17 -13.27 -15.13
CA GLU A 55 8.86 -13.89 -16.42
C GLU A 55 7.96 -12.98 -17.28
N GLU A 56 6.85 -12.46 -16.71
CA GLU A 56 5.93 -11.55 -17.43
C GLU A 56 6.63 -10.26 -17.88
N LEU A 57 7.55 -9.70 -17.08
CA LEU A 57 8.32 -8.52 -17.45
C LEU A 57 9.27 -8.76 -18.62
N GLY A 58 9.69 -10.00 -18.83
CA GLY A 58 10.50 -10.42 -19.98
C GLY A 58 9.68 -10.66 -21.25
N GLU A 59 8.36 -10.70 -21.18
CA GLU A 59 7.45 -10.93 -22.29
C GLU A 59 7.01 -9.63 -22.98
N GLY A 60 6.42 -9.73 -24.17
CA GLY A 60 6.12 -8.57 -25.03
C GLY A 60 5.01 -7.62 -24.51
N VAL A 61 4.18 -8.04 -23.55
CA VAL A 61 3.11 -7.23 -22.93
C VAL A 61 3.26 -7.33 -21.42
N ALA A 62 4.20 -6.57 -20.88
CA ALA A 62 4.46 -6.54 -19.45
C ALA A 62 3.37 -5.76 -18.69
N PRO A 63 3.03 -6.16 -17.45
CA PRO A 63 2.15 -5.38 -16.60
C PRO A 63 2.82 -4.05 -16.20
N LEU A 64 2.00 -3.04 -15.91
CA LEU A 64 2.48 -1.83 -15.25
C LEU A 64 2.85 -2.16 -13.80
N VAL A 65 4.10 -1.92 -13.42
CA VAL A 65 4.56 -2.11 -12.05
C VAL A 65 4.43 -0.80 -11.27
N LEU A 66 3.64 -0.83 -10.20
CA LEU A 66 3.36 0.31 -9.33
C LEU A 66 4.01 0.12 -7.96
N ASP A 67 5.09 0.82 -7.68
CA ASP A 67 5.75 0.82 -6.38
C ASP A 67 5.15 1.88 -5.46
N ILE A 68 4.50 1.45 -4.38
CA ILE A 68 3.80 2.32 -3.45
C ILE A 68 4.61 2.65 -2.18
N ARG A 69 5.90 2.37 -2.21
CA ARG A 69 6.80 2.74 -1.13
C ARG A 69 7.11 4.24 -1.15
N GLU A 70 7.70 4.71 -0.06
CA GLU A 70 8.15 6.10 0.01
C GLU A 70 9.26 6.37 -1.02
N PRO A 71 9.39 7.61 -1.54
CA PRO A 71 10.37 7.94 -2.57
C PRO A 71 11.79 7.54 -2.21
N TYR A 72 12.21 7.74 -0.95
CA TYR A 72 13.56 7.36 -0.50
C TYR A 72 13.82 5.84 -0.52
N GLU A 73 12.76 5.02 -0.34
CA GLU A 73 12.85 3.56 -0.47
C GLU A 73 13.01 3.17 -1.96
N TYR A 74 12.26 3.86 -2.83
CA TYR A 74 12.30 3.66 -4.28
C TYR A 74 13.65 4.07 -4.87
N ASP A 75 14.14 5.24 -4.49
CA ASP A 75 15.43 5.79 -4.97
C ASP A 75 16.63 4.90 -4.59
N CYS A 76 16.52 4.15 -3.48
CA CYS A 76 17.57 3.21 -3.06
C CYS A 76 17.66 1.98 -3.97
N MET A 77 16.52 1.43 -4.36
CA MET A 77 16.42 0.27 -5.25
C MET A 77 14.95 0.08 -5.67
N HIS A 78 14.70 -0.28 -6.91
CA HIS A 78 13.36 -0.58 -7.41
C HIS A 78 13.41 -1.55 -8.61
N ILE A 79 12.26 -2.07 -9.04
CA ILE A 79 12.12 -2.83 -10.27
C ILE A 79 12.21 -1.86 -11.44
N ASP A 80 13.07 -2.14 -12.40
CA ASP A 80 13.26 -1.28 -13.58
C ASP A 80 11.94 -1.05 -14.34
N GLY A 81 11.72 0.20 -14.75
CA GLY A 81 10.48 0.61 -15.42
C GLY A 81 9.24 0.73 -14.52
N SER A 82 9.36 0.52 -13.22
CA SER A 82 8.25 0.74 -12.29
C SER A 82 7.95 2.23 -12.07
N HIS A 83 6.69 2.55 -11.77
CA HIS A 83 6.24 3.88 -11.38
C HIS A 83 6.16 3.99 -9.87
N ASN A 84 6.72 5.06 -9.28
CA ASN A 84 6.59 5.30 -7.85
C ASN A 84 5.42 6.23 -7.54
N VAL A 85 4.44 5.73 -6.81
CA VAL A 85 3.34 6.51 -6.25
C VAL A 85 3.19 6.13 -4.79
N PRO A 86 3.66 6.95 -3.85
CA PRO A 86 3.59 6.64 -2.43
C PRO A 86 2.16 6.34 -1.97
N ARG A 87 2.02 5.34 -1.09
CA ARG A 87 0.71 4.88 -0.59
C ARG A 87 -0.17 6.01 -0.05
N GLY A 88 0.42 7.06 0.53
CA GLY A 88 -0.29 8.18 1.13
C GLY A 88 -0.99 9.12 0.14
N VAL A 89 -0.65 9.03 -1.15
CA VAL A 89 -1.21 9.87 -2.23
C VAL A 89 -1.71 9.01 -3.41
N LEU A 90 -2.01 7.75 -3.14
CA LEU A 90 -2.29 6.77 -4.19
C LEU A 90 -3.43 7.17 -5.11
N GLU A 91 -4.50 7.72 -4.55
CA GLU A 91 -5.75 7.94 -5.28
C GLU A 91 -5.62 9.09 -6.30
N SER A 92 -4.92 10.18 -5.94
CA SER A 92 -4.84 11.40 -6.76
C SER A 92 -4.23 11.19 -8.15
N PRO A 93 -3.09 10.50 -8.33
CA PRO A 93 -2.50 10.27 -9.64
C PRO A 93 -3.34 9.39 -10.57
N PHE A 94 -4.24 8.60 -10.01
CA PHE A 94 -5.17 7.71 -10.73
C PHE A 94 -6.53 8.34 -11.04
N GLU A 95 -6.79 9.55 -10.51
CA GLU A 95 -7.96 10.35 -10.86
C GLU A 95 -7.78 10.95 -12.26
N TRP A 96 -8.83 10.93 -13.10
CA TRP A 96 -8.70 11.35 -14.50
C TRP A 96 -8.82 12.86 -14.69
N ASP A 97 -9.38 13.59 -13.74
CA ASP A 97 -9.66 15.04 -13.82
C ASP A 97 -9.20 15.73 -12.52
N TYR A 98 -7.93 15.56 -12.19
CA TYR A 98 -7.33 16.15 -10.99
C TYR A 98 -5.95 16.75 -11.33
N GLU A 99 -5.48 17.72 -10.56
CA GLU A 99 -4.22 18.43 -10.85
C GLU A 99 -2.97 17.54 -10.74
N GLU A 100 -3.03 16.47 -9.96
CA GLU A 100 -1.94 15.51 -9.76
C GLU A 100 -2.06 14.28 -10.67
N THR A 101 -2.98 14.27 -11.62
CA THR A 101 -3.20 13.16 -12.55
C THR A 101 -1.94 12.79 -13.30
N ILE A 102 -1.60 11.50 -13.30
CA ILE A 102 -0.56 10.93 -14.15
C ILE A 102 -1.23 10.20 -15.33
N PRO A 103 -1.12 10.72 -16.57
CA PRO A 103 -1.85 10.17 -17.72
C PRO A 103 -1.61 8.69 -17.95
N ASP A 104 -0.39 8.20 -17.77
CA ASP A 104 -0.04 6.80 -17.97
C ASP A 104 -0.78 5.87 -16.99
N LEU A 105 -1.02 6.34 -15.75
CA LEU A 105 -1.75 5.58 -14.74
C LEU A 105 -3.25 5.55 -15.03
N VAL A 106 -3.81 6.67 -15.47
CA VAL A 106 -5.24 6.75 -15.83
C VAL A 106 -5.55 5.88 -17.05
N THR A 107 -4.67 5.89 -18.05
CA THR A 107 -4.83 5.06 -19.26
C THR A 107 -4.62 3.56 -19.00
N ALA A 108 -3.97 3.21 -17.89
CA ALA A 108 -3.76 1.81 -17.49
C ALA A 108 -5.01 1.13 -16.88
N ARG A 109 -6.19 1.76 -16.91
CA ARG A 109 -7.42 1.24 -16.31
C ARG A 109 -7.80 -0.16 -16.78
N GLU A 110 -7.56 -0.47 -18.05
CA GLU A 110 -7.80 -1.79 -18.65
C GLU A 110 -6.55 -2.67 -18.74
N CYS A 111 -5.39 -2.13 -18.34
CA CYS A 111 -4.13 -2.85 -18.35
C CYS A 111 -3.95 -3.66 -17.06
N GLU A 112 -3.03 -4.61 -17.10
CA GLU A 112 -2.61 -5.29 -15.89
C GLU A 112 -1.68 -4.39 -15.05
N ILE A 113 -1.98 -4.28 -13.76
CA ILE A 113 -1.18 -3.53 -12.79
C ILE A 113 -0.71 -4.49 -11.71
N VAL A 114 0.58 -4.48 -11.42
CA VAL A 114 1.15 -5.18 -10.26
C VAL A 114 1.63 -4.16 -9.25
N VAL A 115 0.98 -4.13 -8.10
CA VAL A 115 1.32 -3.23 -7.00
C VAL A 115 2.41 -3.84 -6.14
N VAL A 116 3.45 -3.06 -5.85
CA VAL A 116 4.64 -3.49 -5.13
C VAL A 116 4.84 -2.66 -3.88
N CYS A 117 5.16 -3.31 -2.78
CA CYS A 117 5.66 -2.67 -1.57
C CYS A 117 6.83 -3.47 -0.99
N ARG A 118 7.25 -3.19 0.24
CA ARG A 118 8.38 -3.88 0.86
C ARG A 118 8.11 -5.37 1.13
N SER A 119 6.92 -5.73 1.67
CA SER A 119 6.62 -7.07 2.19
C SER A 119 5.32 -7.69 1.69
N GLY A 120 4.59 -7.01 0.79
CA GLY A 120 3.33 -7.48 0.22
C GLY A 120 2.05 -7.00 0.94
N TYR A 121 2.12 -6.54 2.18
CA TYR A 121 0.90 -6.15 2.91
C TYR A 121 0.34 -4.78 2.50
N ARG A 122 1.20 -3.77 2.36
CA ARG A 122 0.77 -2.45 1.89
C ARG A 122 0.21 -2.52 0.46
N SER A 123 0.82 -3.35 -0.39
CA SER A 123 0.40 -3.53 -1.78
C SER A 123 -0.97 -4.21 -1.91
N LEU A 124 -1.30 -5.18 -1.05
CA LEU A 124 -2.65 -5.75 -1.01
C LEU A 124 -3.71 -4.69 -0.71
N LEU A 125 -3.48 -3.83 0.30
CA LEU A 125 -4.41 -2.76 0.65
C LEU A 125 -4.53 -1.72 -0.47
N ALA A 126 -3.42 -1.37 -1.12
CA ALA A 126 -3.41 -0.44 -2.23
C ALA A 126 -4.11 -1.00 -3.47
N ALA A 127 -3.86 -2.26 -3.81
CA ALA A 127 -4.51 -2.95 -4.92
C ALA A 127 -6.04 -2.99 -4.73
N LYS A 128 -6.51 -3.26 -3.52
CA LYS A 128 -7.94 -3.21 -3.20
C LYS A 128 -8.55 -1.84 -3.48
N ILE A 129 -7.88 -0.74 -3.11
CA ILE A 129 -8.35 0.62 -3.40
C ILE A 129 -8.40 0.89 -4.90
N LEU A 130 -7.38 0.49 -5.66
CA LEU A 130 -7.40 0.65 -7.12
C LEU A 130 -8.56 -0.12 -7.76
N MET A 131 -8.88 -1.33 -7.27
CA MET A 131 -10.05 -2.08 -7.71
C MET A 131 -11.37 -1.33 -7.39
N GLU A 132 -11.46 -0.67 -6.23
CA GLU A 132 -12.60 0.19 -5.86
C GLU A 132 -12.69 1.46 -6.74
N MET A 133 -11.58 1.87 -7.38
CA MET A 133 -11.50 2.93 -8.39
C MET A 133 -11.74 2.42 -9.83
N ASP A 134 -12.28 1.21 -9.99
CA ASP A 134 -12.60 0.57 -11.28
C ASP A 134 -11.37 0.24 -12.16
N TYR A 135 -10.20 -0.03 -11.54
CA TYR A 135 -9.08 -0.65 -12.24
C TYR A 135 -9.30 -2.17 -12.27
N ALA A 136 -9.49 -2.72 -13.47
CA ALA A 136 -10.02 -4.07 -13.65
C ALA A 136 -9.04 -5.19 -13.27
N ASN A 137 -7.75 -5.01 -13.56
CA ASN A 137 -6.74 -6.07 -13.50
C ASN A 137 -5.59 -5.68 -12.55
N VAL A 138 -5.84 -5.71 -11.25
CA VAL A 138 -4.85 -5.33 -10.24
C VAL A 138 -4.44 -6.55 -9.42
N ARG A 139 -3.12 -6.76 -9.34
CA ARG A 139 -2.51 -7.82 -8.52
C ARG A 139 -1.51 -7.22 -7.53
N SER A 140 -1.20 -7.92 -6.47
CA SER A 140 -0.17 -7.55 -5.49
C SER A 140 1.04 -8.47 -5.59
N LEU A 141 2.25 -7.91 -5.59
CA LEU A 141 3.47 -8.72 -5.51
C LEU A 141 3.56 -9.37 -4.14
N LYS A 142 3.40 -10.69 -4.10
CA LYS A 142 3.52 -11.49 -2.89
C LYS A 142 4.95 -11.40 -2.36
N THR A 143 5.10 -11.25 -1.05
CA THR A 143 6.39 -11.02 -0.37
C THR A 143 7.07 -9.67 -0.68
N GLY A 144 6.55 -8.89 -1.63
CA GLY A 144 7.05 -7.57 -1.99
C GLY A 144 8.48 -7.56 -2.48
N LEU A 145 9.14 -6.40 -2.45
CA LEU A 145 10.54 -6.28 -2.86
C LEU A 145 11.51 -7.06 -1.98
N ARG A 146 11.15 -7.37 -0.75
CA ARG A 146 11.97 -8.24 0.08
C ARG A 146 12.08 -9.64 -0.54
N GLY A 147 10.97 -10.25 -0.91
CA GLY A 147 10.97 -11.53 -1.61
C GLY A 147 11.63 -11.45 -2.98
N TRP A 148 11.39 -10.39 -3.74
CA TRP A 148 12.07 -10.14 -5.02
C TRP A 148 13.59 -10.17 -4.88
N ASN A 149 14.13 -9.46 -3.87
CA ASN A 149 15.56 -9.44 -3.59
C ASN A 149 16.08 -10.79 -3.04
N ASP A 150 15.30 -11.48 -2.20
CA ASP A 150 15.67 -12.79 -1.64
C ASP A 150 15.81 -13.86 -2.74
N TYR A 151 15.10 -13.71 -3.86
CA TYR A 151 15.21 -14.54 -5.05
C TYR A 151 16.22 -14.00 -6.09
N GLU A 152 17.02 -13.00 -5.71
CA GLU A 152 18.07 -12.41 -6.56
C GLU A 152 17.55 -11.86 -7.90
N MET A 153 16.27 -11.40 -7.93
CA MET A 153 15.68 -10.78 -9.11
C MET A 153 16.28 -9.39 -9.35
N PRO A 154 16.35 -8.92 -10.64
CA PRO A 154 17.03 -7.68 -10.96
C PRO A 154 16.38 -6.44 -10.33
N LEU A 155 17.21 -5.55 -9.79
CA LEU A 155 16.86 -4.25 -9.25
C LEU A 155 17.81 -3.17 -9.82
N VAL A 156 17.33 -1.96 -9.92
CA VAL A 156 18.09 -0.76 -10.32
C VAL A 156 18.07 0.29 -9.21
#